data_777d9b75ba10962fc64cac51cced6c77
#
_entry.id   777d9b75ba10962fc64cac51cced6c77
#
_cell.length_a   1.000
_cell.length_b   1.000
_cell.length_c   1.000
_cell.angle_alpha   90.00
_cell.angle_beta   90.00
_cell.angle_gamma   90.00
#
_symmetry.space_group_name_H-M   'P 1'
#
loop_
_entity.id
_entity.type
_entity.pdbx_description
1 polymer ?
#
loop_
_entity_poly.entity_id
_entity_poly.type
_entity_poly.pdbx_seq_one_letter_code
_entity_poly.pdbx_strand_id
1 'polypeptide(L)'
;MNSGLIGKVDKAKKYAQERSRMHVHNLQVDFRGENDTHHVALEGETWRCSCDFFEGWGACAHTMALERVLEGMIPTSLLMTPAMATT
;
A
#
# COMPACT_ATOMS: atom_id res chain seq x y z
N MET A 1 -8.61 23.11 -23.83
CA MET A 1 -8.77 22.43 -22.53
C MET A 1 -9.32 23.41 -21.50
N ASN A 2 -10.15 22.92 -20.64
CA ASN A 2 -10.77 23.70 -19.60
C ASN A 2 -9.74 24.13 -18.54
N SER A 3 -9.70 25.41 -18.20
CA SER A 3 -8.76 25.90 -17.18
C SER A 3 -9.02 25.30 -15.79
N GLY A 4 -10.29 24.96 -15.52
CA GLY A 4 -10.61 24.26 -14.27
C GLY A 4 -9.97 22.90 -14.18
N LEU A 5 -9.82 22.21 -15.31
CA LEU A 5 -9.17 20.92 -15.34
C LEU A 5 -7.66 21.05 -15.07
N ILE A 6 -7.05 22.11 -15.62
CA ILE A 6 -5.64 22.37 -15.39
C ILE A 6 -5.38 22.59 -13.91
N GLY A 7 -6.22 23.38 -13.26
CA GLY A 7 -6.11 23.60 -11.82
C GLY A 7 -6.25 22.32 -11.01
N LYS A 8 -7.12 21.41 -11.45
CA LYS A 8 -7.30 20.14 -10.75
C LYS A 8 -6.09 19.22 -10.92
N VAL A 9 -5.44 19.27 -12.06
CA VAL A 9 -4.21 18.49 -12.27
C VAL A 9 -3.12 18.95 -11.32
N ASP A 10 -2.98 20.26 -11.16
CA ASP A 10 -1.98 20.82 -10.24
C ASP A 10 -2.29 20.42 -8.79
N LYS A 11 -3.55 20.50 -8.40
CA LYS A 11 -3.96 20.07 -7.06
C LYS A 11 -3.70 18.59 -6.84
N ALA A 12 -3.98 17.78 -7.85
CA ALA A 12 -3.77 16.35 -7.75
C ALA A 12 -2.31 16.01 -7.48
N LYS A 13 -1.40 16.70 -8.15
CA LYS A 13 0.03 16.50 -7.95
C LYS A 13 0.44 16.85 -6.53
N LYS A 14 -0.12 17.93 -6.00
CA LYS A 14 0.18 18.34 -4.64
C LYS A 14 -0.38 17.35 -3.62
N TYR A 15 -1.62 16.94 -3.81
CA TYR A 15 -2.26 15.97 -2.91
C TYR A 15 -1.52 14.64 -2.90
N ALA A 16 -1.01 14.21 -4.05
CA ALA A 16 -0.27 12.97 -4.15
C ALA A 16 0.99 12.95 -3.30
N GLN A 17 1.55 14.13 -3.02
CA GLN A 17 2.73 14.25 -2.19
C GLN A 17 2.36 14.33 -0.70
N GLU A 18 1.10 14.59 -0.41
CA GLU A 18 0.62 14.71 0.96
C GLU A 18 -0.19 13.47 1.33
N ARG A 19 0.51 12.36 1.48
CA ARG A 19 -0.12 11.05 1.69
C ARG A 19 -0.97 10.98 2.94
N SER A 20 -0.63 11.76 3.95
CA SER A 20 -1.38 11.77 5.20
C SER A 20 -2.82 12.27 5.05
N ARG A 21 -3.14 12.88 3.90
CA ARG A 21 -4.50 13.28 3.61
C ARG A 21 -5.40 12.10 3.26
N MET A 22 -4.79 10.96 2.92
CA MET A 22 -5.52 9.80 2.45
C MET A 22 -5.41 8.67 3.46
N HIS A 23 -6.53 8.01 3.69
CA HIS A 23 -6.55 6.84 4.55
C HIS A 23 -7.14 5.68 3.74
N VAL A 24 -6.35 4.63 3.58
CA VAL A 24 -6.78 3.46 2.83
C VAL A 24 -7.40 2.47 3.81
N HIS A 25 -8.66 2.14 3.59
CA HIS A 25 -9.39 1.17 4.41
C HIS A 25 -9.35 -0.21 3.80
N ASN A 26 -9.58 -0.30 2.51
CA ASN A 26 -9.64 -1.56 1.80
C ASN A 26 -9.01 -1.39 0.43
N LEU A 27 -8.30 -2.40 -0.03
CA LEU A 27 -7.77 -2.42 -1.37
C LEU A 27 -7.50 -3.85 -1.82
N GLN A 28 -7.39 -4.04 -3.12
CA GLN A 28 -7.00 -5.31 -3.70
C GLN A 28 -5.96 -5.02 -4.77
N VAL A 29 -4.90 -5.81 -4.77
CA VAL A 29 -3.77 -5.61 -5.67
C VAL A 29 -3.38 -6.94 -6.28
N ASP A 30 -3.21 -6.97 -7.60
CA ASP A 30 -2.57 -8.07 -8.27
C ASP A 30 -1.08 -7.73 -8.31
N PHE A 31 -0.31 -8.39 -7.49
CA PHE A 31 1.11 -8.11 -7.32
C PHE A 31 1.91 -9.05 -8.20
N ARG A 32 2.59 -8.51 -9.19
CA ARG A 32 3.43 -9.31 -10.04
C ARG A 32 4.76 -9.57 -9.34
N GLY A 33 4.94 -10.80 -8.87
CA GLY A 33 6.20 -11.22 -8.27
C GLY A 33 7.18 -11.68 -9.34
N GLU A 34 8.25 -12.31 -8.91
CA GLU A 34 9.28 -12.76 -9.84
C GLU A 34 8.84 -13.95 -10.69
N ASN A 35 8.08 -14.86 -10.09
CA ASN A 35 7.66 -16.09 -10.77
C ASN A 35 6.16 -16.12 -11.05
N ASP A 36 5.40 -15.42 -10.26
CA ASP A 36 3.95 -15.56 -10.29
C ASP A 36 3.29 -14.23 -9.94
N THR A 37 2.01 -14.12 -10.28
CA THR A 37 1.20 -13.00 -9.83
C THR A 37 0.46 -13.41 -8.57
N HIS A 38 0.55 -12.61 -7.54
CA HIS A 38 -0.10 -12.87 -6.26
C HIS A 38 -1.21 -11.87 -6.03
N HIS A 39 -2.25 -12.32 -5.36
CA HIS A 39 -3.36 -11.45 -4.99
C HIS A 39 -3.15 -10.99 -3.56
N VAL A 40 -3.04 -9.68 -3.38
CA VAL A 40 -2.84 -9.08 -2.06
C VAL A 40 -4.03 -8.19 -1.77
N ALA A 41 -4.54 -8.28 -0.56
CA ALA A 41 -5.67 -7.48 -0.16
C ALA A 41 -5.46 -6.90 1.24
N LEU A 42 -5.98 -5.71 1.43
CA LEU A 42 -6.09 -5.10 2.75
C LEU A 42 -7.56 -4.94 3.05
N GLU A 43 -8.01 -5.53 4.14
CA GLU A 43 -9.40 -5.44 4.58
C GLU A 43 -9.43 -4.87 5.99
N GLY A 44 -9.70 -3.56 6.08
CA GLY A 44 -9.63 -2.86 7.36
C GLY A 44 -8.21 -2.84 7.89
N GLU A 45 -7.94 -3.62 8.91
CA GLU A 45 -6.61 -3.71 9.50
C GLU A 45 -5.95 -5.06 9.26
N THR A 46 -6.47 -5.84 8.31
CA THR A 46 -5.99 -7.19 8.07
C THR A 46 -5.44 -7.31 6.65
N TRP A 47 -4.21 -7.73 6.54
CA TRP A 47 -3.61 -8.05 5.26
C TRP A 47 -3.93 -9.49 4.87
N ARG A 48 -4.02 -9.72 3.57
CA ARG A 48 -4.16 -11.06 3.00
C ARG A 48 -3.27 -11.15 1.78
N CYS A 49 -2.64 -12.29 1.60
CA CYS A 49 -1.81 -12.54 0.42
C CYS A 49 -1.92 -14.02 0.06
N SER A 50 -1.91 -14.30 -1.22
CA SER A 50 -2.05 -15.67 -1.72
C SER A 50 -0.75 -16.48 -1.67
N CYS A 51 0.37 -15.87 -1.30
CA CYS A 51 1.62 -16.60 -1.28
C CYS A 51 1.76 -17.50 -0.05
N ASP A 52 2.54 -18.57 -0.19
CA ASP A 52 2.70 -19.56 0.88
C ASP A 52 3.40 -18.97 2.11
N PHE A 53 4.32 -18.07 1.88
CA PHE A 53 5.06 -17.48 3.00
C PHE A 53 4.12 -16.71 3.94
N PHE A 54 3.16 -16.00 3.35
CA PHE A 54 2.19 -15.26 4.14
C PHE A 54 1.34 -16.19 5.01
N GLU A 55 0.98 -17.35 4.46
CA GLU A 55 0.17 -18.31 5.18
C GLU A 55 0.84 -18.75 6.48
N GLY A 56 2.15 -18.92 6.44
CA GLY A 56 2.88 -19.37 7.62
C GLY A 56 3.24 -18.27 8.59
N TRP A 57 3.48 -17.04 8.10
CA TRP A 57 4.04 -15.98 8.92
C TRP A 57 3.12 -14.79 9.14
N GLY A 58 2.06 -14.65 8.35
CA GLY A 58 1.18 -13.50 8.44
C GLY A 58 1.76 -12.22 7.84
N ALA A 59 2.92 -12.33 7.21
CA ALA A 59 3.57 -11.22 6.52
C ALA A 59 4.45 -11.79 5.43
N CYS A 60 4.66 -11.04 4.37
CA CYS A 60 5.51 -11.47 3.27
C CYS A 60 6.07 -10.24 2.54
N ALA A 61 6.97 -10.49 1.58
CA ALA A 61 7.56 -9.40 0.82
C ALA A 61 6.51 -8.56 0.11
N HIS A 62 5.42 -9.17 -0.33
CA HIS A 62 4.36 -8.45 -1.06
C HIS A 62 3.62 -7.47 -0.16
N THR A 63 3.23 -7.92 1.04
CA THR A 63 2.54 -7.03 1.99
C THR A 63 3.49 -5.96 2.51
N MET A 64 4.73 -6.32 2.78
CA MET A 64 5.73 -5.34 3.24
C MET A 64 6.01 -4.28 2.19
N ALA A 65 6.05 -4.66 0.92
CA ALA A 65 6.24 -3.70 -0.17
C ALA A 65 5.09 -2.70 -0.22
N LEU A 66 3.86 -3.20 -0.07
CA LEU A 66 2.68 -2.33 -0.08
C LEU A 66 2.65 -1.43 1.14
N GLU A 67 3.11 -1.90 2.29
CA GLU A 67 3.22 -1.06 3.47
C GLU A 67 4.13 0.13 3.23
N ARG A 68 5.23 -0.09 2.51
CA ARG A 68 6.15 0.99 2.17
C ARG A 68 5.54 1.97 1.19
N VAL A 69 4.85 1.45 0.18
CA VAL A 69 4.21 2.30 -0.83
C VAL A 69 3.09 3.12 -0.21
N LEU A 70 2.35 2.53 0.71
CA LEU A 70 1.20 3.16 1.34
C LEU A 70 1.54 3.85 2.67
N GLU A 71 2.81 4.02 2.95
CA GLU A 71 3.25 4.66 4.18
C GLU A 71 2.57 6.02 4.32
N GLY A 72 2.00 6.27 5.49
CA GLY A 72 1.25 7.48 5.75
C GLY A 72 -0.22 7.39 5.37
N MET A 73 -0.61 6.34 4.65
CA MET A 73 -2.00 6.16 4.21
C MET A 73 -2.69 4.99 4.91
N ILE A 74 -1.95 4.22 5.70
CA ILE A 74 -2.49 3.11 6.47
C ILE A 74 -2.05 3.28 7.93
N PRO A 75 -2.78 2.67 8.88
CA PRO A 75 -2.38 2.76 10.29
C PRO A 75 -1.00 2.14 10.52
N THR A 76 -0.21 2.77 11.38
CA THR A 76 1.12 2.25 11.71
C THR A 76 1.06 0.87 12.33
N SER A 77 -0.04 0.52 12.97
CA SER A 77 -0.21 -0.80 13.55
C SER A 77 -0.20 -1.91 12.52
N LEU A 78 -0.40 -1.57 11.23
CA LEU A 78 -0.34 -2.55 10.15
C LEU A 78 1.07 -2.79 9.63
N LEU A 79 2.02 -1.94 10.01
CA LEU A 79 3.38 -2.05 9.50
C LEU A 79 4.06 -3.27 10.12
N MET A 80 4.26 -4.28 9.29
CA MET A 80 4.86 -5.53 9.73
C MET A 80 6.39 -5.49 9.70
N THR A 81 6.95 -4.53 9.01
CA THR A 81 8.41 -4.38 8.93
C THR A 81 8.93 -3.86 10.26
N PRO A 82 9.79 -4.60 10.95
CA PRO A 82 10.34 -4.12 12.22
C PRO A 82 11.10 -2.83 12.06
N ALA A 83 11.04 -1.96 13.07
CA ALA A 83 11.71 -0.67 13.03
C ALA A 83 13.20 -0.83 12.77
N MET A 84 13.84 -1.82 13.36
CA MET A 84 15.26 -2.05 13.18
C MET A 84 15.60 -2.48 11.77
N ALA A 85 14.65 -2.96 11.01
CA ALA A 85 14.91 -3.35 9.62
C ALA A 85 15.13 -2.14 8.72
N THR A 86 14.86 -0.96 9.21
CA THR A 86 15.05 0.26 8.44
C THR A 86 16.46 0.82 8.53
N THR A 87 17.21 0.30 9.41
CA THR A 87 18.58 0.78 9.64
C THR A 87 19.57 0.22 8.64
#